data_63d29ccd78ea501fc030aa3d05443f24
#
_entry.id   63d29ccd78ea501fc030aa3d05443f24
#
_cell.length_a   1.000
_cell.length_b   1.000
_cell.length_c   1.000
_cell.angle_alpha   90.00
_cell.angle_beta   90.00
_cell.angle_gamma   90.00
#
_symmetry.space_group_name_H-M   'P 1'
#
loop_
_entity.id
_entity.type
_entity.pdbx_description
1 polymer ?
#
loop_
_entity_poly.entity_id
_entity_poly.type
_entity_poly.pdbx_seq_one_letter_code
_entity_poly.pdbx_strand_id
1 'polypeptide(L)'
;FMGKEMSYGETDSLSRAFDFNADATMLAWVKYNEKAVPTFSFPLYKGLAPERQEYSEYPGAYSYKYPVAGATNSTVTVHSFDIKSRVIRQMQLPLDPDGYVPRITFTNDPLKLLVLTQNRHQNRLDIYVANPRSTECRLIVRDETEKYISENVYKDFQTTPGGFVLMSERSGWNQLYLYDLNGTLKRQLTHG
;
A
#
# COMPACT_ATOMS: atom_id res chain seq x y z
N PHE A 1 12.37 8.40 3.15
CA PHE A 1 11.82 7.42 4.11
C PHE A 1 10.45 6.88 3.73
N MET A 2 9.86 7.35 2.67
CA MET A 2 8.58 6.83 2.20
C MET A 2 8.86 5.76 1.17
N GLY A 3 8.71 4.53 1.48
CA GLY A 3 8.85 3.42 0.56
C GLY A 3 9.79 2.30 0.98
N LYS A 4 10.69 2.57 1.92
CA LYS A 4 11.65 1.55 2.33
C LYS A 4 11.14 0.59 3.39
N GLU A 5 10.08 0.97 4.05
CA GLU A 5 9.61 0.27 5.24
C GLU A 5 8.26 -0.41 5.08
N MET A 6 7.74 -0.39 3.87
CA MET A 6 6.71 -1.33 3.49
C MET A 6 7.26 -2.73 3.26
N SER A 7 8.56 -2.87 3.26
CA SER A 7 9.18 -4.17 3.12
C SER A 7 9.00 -4.96 4.41
N TYR A 8 7.86 -5.53 4.58
CA TYR A 8 7.78 -6.76 5.32
C TYR A 8 8.55 -7.84 4.55
N GLY A 9 9.82 -7.53 4.27
CA GLY A 9 10.82 -8.44 3.76
C GLY A 9 11.18 -8.36 2.30
N GLU A 10 10.47 -7.66 1.40
CA GLU A 10 10.89 -7.70 0.01
C GLU A 10 10.55 -6.46 -0.83
N THR A 11 11.60 -5.93 -1.39
CA THR A 11 11.73 -5.16 -2.62
C THR A 11 10.85 -3.93 -2.81
N ASP A 12 11.45 -2.85 -2.52
CA ASP A 12 11.06 -1.45 -2.63
C ASP A 12 10.53 -0.96 -3.98
N SER A 13 10.57 -1.77 -5.00
CA SER A 13 10.18 -1.34 -6.35
C SER A 13 8.67 -1.30 -6.58
N LEU A 14 7.86 -1.67 -5.59
CA LEU A 14 6.50 -2.11 -5.85
C LEU A 14 5.41 -1.26 -5.21
N SER A 15 5.72 -0.50 -4.19
CA SER A 15 4.75 0.40 -3.56
C SER A 15 4.99 1.84 -3.97
N ARG A 16 4.08 2.39 -4.73
CA ARG A 16 4.02 3.84 -4.85
C ARG A 16 3.41 4.38 -3.55
N ALA A 17 4.28 4.84 -2.65
CA ALA A 17 3.87 5.47 -1.40
C ALA A 17 3.34 6.90 -1.63
N PHE A 18 3.45 7.45 -2.82
CA PHE A 18 2.90 8.74 -3.21
C PHE A 18 2.50 8.76 -4.68
N ASP A 19 1.59 9.66 -5.02
CA ASP A 19 1.18 9.91 -6.39
C ASP A 19 0.70 11.36 -6.57
N PHE A 20 0.85 11.91 -7.77
CA PHE A 20 0.30 13.19 -8.17
C PHE A 20 -1.00 12.99 -8.94
N ASN A 21 -1.95 13.90 -8.74
CA ASN A 21 -3.17 13.88 -9.54
C ASN A 21 -2.91 14.32 -10.99
N ALA A 22 -3.91 14.09 -11.87
CA ALA A 22 -3.77 14.25 -13.30
C ALA A 22 -3.37 15.66 -13.77
N ASP A 23 -3.73 16.70 -13.02
CA ASP A 23 -3.40 18.10 -13.29
C ASP A 23 -2.22 18.64 -12.47
N ALA A 24 -1.54 17.78 -11.73
CA ALA A 24 -0.40 18.10 -10.86
C ALA A 24 -0.70 19.21 -9.82
N THR A 25 -1.95 19.37 -9.42
CA THR A 25 -2.35 20.34 -8.39
C THR A 25 -2.31 19.78 -6.98
N MET A 26 -2.32 18.45 -6.84
CA MET A 26 -2.32 17.75 -5.58
C MET A 26 -1.36 16.57 -5.57
N LEU A 27 -0.75 16.36 -4.41
CA LEU A 27 0.04 15.19 -4.06
C LEU A 27 -0.71 14.39 -2.99
N ALA A 28 -0.76 13.07 -3.12
CA ALA A 28 -1.19 12.17 -2.05
C ALA A 28 -0.04 11.25 -1.65
N TRP A 29 0.01 10.87 -0.36
CA TRP A 29 1.04 9.92 0.12
C TRP A 29 0.53 9.10 1.30
N VAL A 30 1.20 7.98 1.51
CA VAL A 30 1.02 7.10 2.67
C VAL A 30 2.03 7.48 3.74
N LYS A 31 1.56 7.65 4.98
CA LYS A 31 2.39 7.94 6.15
C LYS A 31 2.36 6.76 7.11
N TYR A 32 3.56 6.31 7.49
CA TYR A 32 3.76 5.22 8.44
C TYR A 32 4.20 5.76 9.81
N ASN A 33 3.64 5.18 10.87
CA ASN A 33 4.08 5.42 12.23
C ASN A 33 4.55 4.11 12.85
N GLU A 34 5.85 3.99 13.01
CA GLU A 34 6.53 2.78 13.50
C GLU A 34 6.93 2.87 14.98
N LYS A 35 6.45 3.89 15.71
CA LYS A 35 6.85 4.09 17.11
C LYS A 35 6.63 2.86 17.99
N ALA A 36 5.52 2.15 17.78
CA ALA A 36 5.16 0.96 18.54
C ALA A 36 5.73 -0.35 17.96
N VAL A 37 6.33 -0.30 16.77
CA VAL A 37 6.90 -1.50 16.13
C VAL A 37 8.15 -1.93 16.87
N PRO A 38 8.29 -3.21 17.26
CA PRO A 38 9.49 -3.74 17.88
C PRO A 38 10.71 -3.60 16.99
N THR A 39 11.88 -3.47 17.62
CA THR A 39 13.16 -3.49 16.92
C THR A 39 13.66 -4.93 16.83
N PHE A 40 13.96 -5.36 15.63
CA PHE A 40 14.65 -6.62 15.36
C PHE A 40 16.13 -6.35 15.13
N SER A 41 16.99 -7.24 15.63
CA SER A 41 18.44 -7.11 15.49
C SER A 41 19.04 -8.45 15.14
N PHE A 42 20.02 -8.44 14.25
CA PHE A 42 20.84 -9.62 13.98
C PHE A 42 22.32 -9.23 13.86
N PRO A 43 23.23 -10.18 14.17
CA PRO A 43 24.65 -9.93 14.11
C PRO A 43 25.13 -9.85 12.65
N LEU A 44 26.08 -8.94 12.39
CA LEU A 44 26.79 -8.83 11.13
C LEU A 44 28.25 -9.25 11.33
N TYR A 45 28.73 -10.09 10.44
CA TYR A 45 30.11 -10.56 10.43
C TYR A 45 30.84 -10.01 9.20
N LYS A 46 32.17 -9.85 9.30
CA LYS A 46 33.01 -9.35 8.22
C LYS A 46 32.82 -10.06 6.88
N GLY A 47 32.56 -11.37 6.91
CA GLY A 47 32.31 -12.15 5.70
C GLY A 47 31.09 -11.71 4.89
N LEU A 48 30.12 -11.06 5.52
CA LEU A 48 28.91 -10.52 4.86
C LEU A 48 29.11 -9.08 4.34
N ALA A 49 30.09 -8.35 4.91
CA ALA A 49 30.41 -6.97 4.54
C ALA A 49 31.92 -6.76 4.71
N PRO A 50 32.74 -7.34 3.83
CA PRO A 50 34.21 -7.38 3.99
C PRO A 50 34.86 -5.99 3.99
N GLU A 51 34.23 -4.98 3.44
CA GLU A 51 34.66 -3.57 3.46
C GLU A 51 34.49 -2.89 4.82
N ARG A 52 33.72 -3.48 5.73
CA ARG A 52 33.44 -2.93 7.07
C ARG A 52 34.47 -3.45 8.08
N GLN A 53 35.49 -2.69 8.36
CA GLN A 53 36.58 -3.05 9.27
C GLN A 53 36.12 -3.20 10.72
N GLU A 54 35.07 -2.50 11.14
CA GLU A 54 34.53 -2.56 12.50
C GLU A 54 34.04 -3.95 12.91
N TYR A 55 33.79 -4.86 11.95
CA TYR A 55 33.34 -6.21 12.20
C TYR A 55 34.46 -7.27 12.08
N SER A 56 35.73 -6.85 12.09
CA SER A 56 36.85 -7.77 11.87
C SER A 56 37.10 -8.73 13.03
N GLU A 57 36.87 -8.29 14.26
CA GLU A 57 37.14 -9.08 15.48
C GLU A 57 35.84 -9.46 16.19
N TYR A 58 34.91 -8.53 16.31
CA TYR A 58 33.63 -8.73 16.96
C TYR A 58 32.47 -8.48 15.95
N PRO A 59 31.37 -9.24 16.11
CA PRO A 59 30.21 -9.00 15.25
C PRO A 59 29.62 -7.61 15.51
N GLY A 60 29.25 -6.90 14.45
CA GLY A 60 28.38 -5.74 14.52
C GLY A 60 26.92 -6.15 14.69
N ALA A 61 26.04 -5.19 14.86
CA ALA A 61 24.60 -5.43 14.90
C ALA A 61 23.89 -4.57 13.84
N TYR A 62 22.99 -5.18 13.11
CA TYR A 62 22.03 -4.45 12.27
C TYR A 62 20.66 -4.50 12.93
N SER A 63 20.13 -3.34 13.23
CA SER A 63 18.85 -3.18 13.94
C SER A 63 17.90 -2.33 13.13
N TYR A 64 16.65 -2.78 13.02
CA TYR A 64 15.59 -2.05 12.32
C TYR A 64 14.21 -2.40 12.89
N LYS A 65 13.22 -1.57 12.57
CA LYS A 65 11.85 -1.82 12.97
C LYS A 65 11.26 -2.95 12.12
N TYR A 66 10.84 -4.04 12.78
CA TYR A 66 10.27 -5.19 12.09
C TYR A 66 9.26 -5.92 12.98
N PRO A 67 7.99 -5.92 12.60
CA PRO A 67 6.96 -6.66 13.34
C PRO A 67 7.00 -8.13 12.94
N VAL A 68 7.60 -8.98 13.77
CA VAL A 68 7.46 -10.44 13.60
C VAL A 68 6.00 -10.85 13.73
N ALA A 69 5.66 -12.07 13.30
CA ALA A 69 4.29 -12.59 13.38
C ALA A 69 3.70 -12.40 14.78
N GLY A 70 2.51 -11.82 14.88
CA GLY A 70 1.81 -11.49 16.13
C GLY A 70 2.29 -10.21 16.84
N ALA A 71 3.39 -9.58 16.41
CA ALA A 71 3.83 -8.31 16.98
C ALA A 71 3.04 -7.11 16.46
N THR A 72 3.14 -5.99 17.20
CA THR A 72 2.49 -4.73 16.83
C THR A 72 3.00 -4.23 15.48
N ASN A 73 2.07 -3.96 14.56
CA ASN A 73 2.35 -3.39 13.25
C ASN A 73 2.51 -1.87 13.29
N SER A 74 3.05 -1.29 12.23
CA SER A 74 2.97 0.15 12.00
C SER A 74 1.52 0.60 11.80
N THR A 75 1.18 1.79 12.27
CA THR A 75 -0.09 2.42 11.92
C THR A 75 0.08 3.25 10.66
N VAL A 76 -0.91 3.18 9.77
CA VAL A 76 -0.82 3.77 8.42
C VAL A 76 -1.94 4.79 8.24
N THR A 77 -1.61 5.93 7.64
CA THR A 77 -2.59 6.97 7.26
C THR A 77 -2.30 7.47 5.86
N VAL A 78 -3.33 7.93 5.16
CA VAL A 78 -3.22 8.53 3.83
C VAL A 78 -3.45 10.03 3.94
N HIS A 79 -2.62 10.82 3.29
CA HIS A 79 -2.66 12.28 3.30
C HIS A 79 -2.69 12.84 1.90
N SER A 80 -3.17 14.08 1.79
CA SER A 80 -3.08 14.89 0.58
C SER A 80 -2.44 16.24 0.88
N PHE A 81 -1.82 16.83 -0.13
CA PHE A 81 -1.27 18.17 -0.13
C PHE A 81 -1.77 18.93 -1.35
N ASP A 82 -2.42 20.06 -1.13
CA ASP A 82 -2.81 20.98 -2.18
C ASP A 82 -1.64 21.94 -2.45
N ILE A 83 -1.08 21.88 -3.64
CA ILE A 83 0.14 22.62 -4.00
C ILE A 83 -0.10 24.14 -3.96
N LYS A 84 -1.27 24.59 -4.37
CA LYS A 84 -1.62 26.02 -4.43
C LYS A 84 -1.85 26.61 -3.04
N SER A 85 -2.69 25.96 -2.25
CA SER A 85 -3.06 26.44 -0.90
C SER A 85 -2.04 26.02 0.17
N ARG A 86 -1.14 25.06 -0.13
CA ARG A 86 -0.18 24.47 0.79
C ARG A 86 -0.83 23.79 2.01
N VAL A 87 -2.06 23.33 1.86
CA VAL A 87 -2.81 22.67 2.93
C VAL A 87 -2.59 21.17 2.87
N ILE A 88 -2.21 20.58 4.01
CA ILE A 88 -2.14 19.13 4.23
C ILE A 88 -3.44 18.67 4.86
N ARG A 89 -4.00 17.56 4.36
CA ARG A 89 -5.19 16.92 4.92
C ARG A 89 -4.94 15.43 5.11
N GLN A 90 -5.59 14.86 6.13
CA GLN A 90 -5.62 13.41 6.31
C GLN A 90 -6.95 12.86 5.77
N MET A 91 -6.88 11.77 4.98
CA MET A 91 -8.07 11.07 4.49
C MET A 91 -8.83 10.41 5.63
N GLN A 92 -10.16 10.43 5.58
CA GLN A 92 -11.04 9.74 6.50
C GLN A 92 -11.20 8.27 6.08
N LEU A 93 -10.06 7.57 6.03
CA LEU A 93 -9.99 6.18 5.58
C LEU A 93 -10.35 5.24 6.73
N PRO A 94 -11.41 4.41 6.62
CA PRO A 94 -11.79 3.44 7.63
C PRO A 94 -10.90 2.18 7.54
N LEU A 95 -9.64 2.34 7.97
CA LEU A 95 -8.63 1.29 7.99
C LEU A 95 -8.60 0.60 9.36
N ASP A 96 -8.45 -0.72 9.36
CA ASP A 96 -8.16 -1.47 10.59
C ASP A 96 -6.87 -0.93 11.25
N PRO A 97 -6.78 -0.83 12.58
CA PRO A 97 -5.63 -0.20 13.26
C PRO A 97 -4.27 -0.81 12.91
N ASP A 98 -4.22 -2.08 12.54
CA ASP A 98 -3.05 -2.85 12.13
C ASP A 98 -3.07 -3.24 10.65
N GLY A 99 -3.97 -2.64 9.88
CA GLY A 99 -4.13 -2.87 8.45
C GLY A 99 -3.03 -2.22 7.60
N TYR A 100 -3.08 -2.49 6.31
CA TYR A 100 -2.09 -2.02 5.34
C TYR A 100 -2.74 -1.13 4.28
N VAL A 101 -1.94 -0.24 3.72
CA VAL A 101 -2.25 0.52 2.49
C VAL A 101 -1.19 0.17 1.45
N PRO A 102 -1.34 -0.95 0.71
CA PRO A 102 -0.32 -1.42 -0.22
C PRO A 102 -0.21 -0.53 -1.46
N ARG A 103 -1.25 0.21 -1.82
CA ARG A 103 -1.21 1.07 -3.00
C ARG A 103 -2.16 2.23 -2.92
N ILE A 104 -1.72 3.37 -3.44
CA ILE A 104 -2.56 4.51 -3.80
C ILE A 104 -2.28 4.88 -5.26
N THR A 105 -3.28 5.36 -5.97
CA THR A 105 -3.11 5.85 -7.34
C THR A 105 -4.25 6.81 -7.71
N PHE A 106 -3.90 7.94 -8.33
CA PHE A 106 -4.91 8.83 -8.88
C PHE A 106 -5.53 8.25 -10.16
N THR A 107 -6.76 8.63 -10.40
CA THR A 107 -7.44 8.40 -11.66
C THR A 107 -7.23 9.59 -12.61
N ASN A 108 -7.82 9.53 -13.79
CA ASN A 108 -7.85 10.69 -14.70
C ASN A 108 -8.68 11.85 -14.14
N ASP A 109 -9.57 11.60 -13.17
CA ASP A 109 -10.27 12.66 -12.44
C ASP A 109 -9.36 13.15 -11.30
N PRO A 110 -8.93 14.42 -11.30
CA PRO A 110 -7.99 14.95 -10.30
C PRO A 110 -8.53 14.93 -8.86
N LEU A 111 -9.83 14.73 -8.67
CA LEU A 111 -10.47 14.62 -7.36
C LEU A 111 -10.79 13.18 -6.94
N LYS A 112 -10.27 12.18 -7.66
CA LYS A 112 -10.48 10.77 -7.34
C LYS A 112 -9.16 10.03 -7.19
N LEU A 113 -8.81 9.75 -5.94
CA LEU A 113 -7.72 8.90 -5.53
C LEU A 113 -8.26 7.50 -5.22
N LEU A 114 -7.72 6.47 -5.84
CA LEU A 114 -7.96 5.09 -5.44
C LEU A 114 -6.99 4.71 -4.33
N VAL A 115 -7.53 4.18 -3.24
CA VAL A 115 -6.77 3.69 -2.09
C VAL A 115 -7.10 2.23 -1.88
N LEU A 116 -6.10 1.38 -2.01
CA LEU A 116 -6.19 -0.05 -1.74
C LEU A 116 -5.77 -0.31 -0.30
N THR A 117 -6.56 -1.06 0.44
CA THR A 117 -6.25 -1.44 1.83
C THR A 117 -6.37 -2.93 2.01
N GLN A 118 -5.60 -3.47 2.96
CA GLN A 118 -5.71 -4.85 3.39
C GLN A 118 -5.83 -4.94 4.91
N ASN A 119 -6.55 -5.95 5.39
CA ASN A 119 -6.52 -6.30 6.81
C ASN A 119 -5.19 -6.99 7.17
N ARG A 120 -4.91 -7.16 8.46
CA ARG A 120 -3.67 -7.80 8.96
C ARG A 120 -3.47 -9.22 8.44
N HIS A 121 -4.54 -9.99 8.27
CA HIS A 121 -4.49 -11.35 7.74
C HIS A 121 -4.29 -11.41 6.22
N GLN A 122 -4.37 -10.27 5.52
CA GLN A 122 -4.19 -10.14 4.08
C GLN A 122 -5.13 -11.03 3.25
N ASN A 123 -6.31 -11.29 3.78
CA ASN A 123 -7.36 -12.07 3.13
C ASN A 123 -8.58 -11.22 2.72
N ARG A 124 -8.52 -9.91 2.96
CA ARG A 124 -9.49 -8.90 2.54
C ARG A 124 -8.78 -7.71 1.91
N LEU A 125 -9.13 -7.40 0.69
CA LEU A 125 -8.71 -6.21 -0.04
C LEU A 125 -9.92 -5.30 -0.24
N ASP A 126 -9.83 -4.09 0.27
CA ASP A 126 -10.82 -3.04 0.07
C ASP A 126 -10.27 -1.96 -0.84
N ILE A 127 -11.08 -1.51 -1.79
CA ILE A 127 -10.75 -0.41 -2.69
C ILE A 127 -11.68 0.76 -2.40
N TYR A 128 -11.08 1.89 -2.05
CA TYR A 128 -11.80 3.15 -1.78
C TYR A 128 -11.55 4.15 -2.89
N VAL A 129 -12.58 4.93 -3.23
CA VAL A 129 -12.42 6.22 -3.89
C VAL A 129 -12.36 7.30 -2.81
N ALA A 130 -11.26 8.03 -2.75
CA ALA A 130 -11.05 9.14 -1.83
C ALA A 130 -11.02 10.46 -2.58
N ASN A 131 -11.64 11.49 -2.02
CA ASN A 131 -11.53 12.85 -2.52
C ASN A 131 -10.39 13.56 -1.78
N PRO A 132 -9.31 13.98 -2.46
CA PRO A 132 -8.14 14.56 -1.79
C PRO A 132 -8.40 15.94 -1.18
N ARG A 133 -9.53 16.60 -1.50
CA ARG A 133 -9.91 17.90 -0.93
C ARG A 133 -10.90 17.77 0.21
N SER A 134 -11.99 17.01 0.04
CA SER A 134 -12.97 16.80 1.11
C SER A 134 -12.51 15.80 2.14
N THR A 135 -11.53 14.94 1.79
CA THR A 135 -11.00 13.84 2.61
C THR A 135 -11.93 12.63 2.77
N GLU A 136 -13.11 12.68 2.19
CA GLU A 136 -14.07 11.58 2.24
C GLU A 136 -13.56 10.36 1.47
N CYS A 137 -13.75 9.18 2.06
CA CYS A 137 -13.39 7.90 1.47
C CYS A 137 -14.65 7.03 1.37
N ARG A 138 -14.94 6.53 0.17
CA ARG A 138 -16.08 5.64 -0.08
C ARG A 138 -15.58 4.29 -0.56
N LEU A 139 -15.94 3.22 0.16
CA LEU A 139 -15.68 1.85 -0.28
C LEU A 139 -16.45 1.58 -1.58
N ILE A 140 -15.74 1.05 -2.58
CA ILE A 140 -16.32 0.73 -3.89
C ILE A 140 -16.22 -0.75 -4.25
N VAL A 141 -15.16 -1.42 -3.83
CA VAL A 141 -15.00 -2.87 -4.05
C VAL A 141 -14.40 -3.50 -2.80
N ARG A 142 -14.91 -4.67 -2.45
CA ARG A 142 -14.31 -5.58 -1.46
C ARG A 142 -14.07 -6.93 -2.13
N ASP A 143 -12.84 -7.42 -2.00
CA ASP A 143 -12.45 -8.76 -2.41
C ASP A 143 -11.97 -9.54 -1.19
N GLU A 144 -12.56 -10.70 -0.95
CA GLU A 144 -12.28 -11.52 0.23
C GLU A 144 -12.02 -12.96 -0.18
N THR A 145 -11.15 -13.63 0.57
CA THR A 145 -10.84 -15.05 0.38
C THR A 145 -10.66 -15.72 1.74
N GLU A 146 -10.90 -17.01 1.82
CA GLU A 146 -10.55 -17.81 3.00
C GLU A 146 -9.04 -18.04 3.16
N LYS A 147 -8.27 -17.74 2.13
CA LYS A 147 -6.83 -17.94 2.08
C LYS A 147 -6.08 -16.62 2.19
N TYR A 148 -5.29 -16.31 1.21
CA TYR A 148 -4.39 -15.17 1.13
C TYR A 148 -4.54 -14.48 -0.22
N ILE A 149 -4.62 -13.15 -0.22
CA ILE A 149 -4.65 -12.36 -1.46
C ILE A 149 -3.21 -12.07 -1.87
N SER A 150 -2.84 -12.55 -3.07
CA SER A 150 -1.51 -12.34 -3.62
C SER A 150 -1.16 -10.86 -3.79
N GLU A 151 0.10 -10.52 -3.53
CA GLU A 151 0.61 -9.15 -3.70
C GLU A 151 0.49 -8.65 -5.16
N ASN A 152 0.48 -9.54 -6.14
CA ASN A 152 0.30 -9.18 -7.55
C ASN A 152 -1.00 -8.42 -7.81
N VAL A 153 -2.04 -8.66 -6.99
CA VAL A 153 -3.33 -7.99 -7.10
C VAL A 153 -3.19 -6.46 -6.99
N TYR A 154 -2.37 -5.97 -6.09
CA TYR A 154 -2.14 -4.53 -5.93
C TYR A 154 -0.89 -4.02 -6.65
N LYS A 155 0.10 -4.87 -6.92
CA LYS A 155 1.28 -4.52 -7.74
C LYS A 155 0.88 -4.19 -9.18
N ASP A 156 0.07 -5.03 -9.78
CA ASP A 156 -0.35 -4.93 -11.18
C ASP A 156 -1.68 -4.18 -11.36
N PHE A 157 -2.17 -3.55 -10.29
CA PHE A 157 -3.39 -2.75 -10.34
C PHE A 157 -3.26 -1.60 -11.34
N GLN A 158 -4.21 -1.50 -12.27
CA GLN A 158 -4.18 -0.53 -13.35
C GLN A 158 -5.46 0.32 -13.36
N THR A 159 -5.28 1.63 -13.46
CA THR A 159 -6.40 2.55 -13.74
C THR A 159 -6.66 2.62 -15.25
N THR A 160 -7.93 2.83 -15.60
CA THR A 160 -8.40 3.04 -16.96
C THR A 160 -9.23 4.33 -17.02
N PRO A 161 -9.49 4.91 -18.20
CA PRO A 161 -10.43 6.01 -18.32
C PRO A 161 -11.81 5.61 -17.75
N GLY A 162 -12.18 6.21 -16.61
CA GLY A 162 -13.45 5.95 -15.94
C GLY A 162 -13.53 4.70 -15.07
N GLY A 163 -12.41 3.99 -14.81
CA GLY A 163 -12.42 2.79 -13.99
C GLY A 163 -11.05 2.23 -13.65
N PHE A 164 -11.01 0.93 -13.40
CA PHE A 164 -9.77 0.19 -13.10
C PHE A 164 -9.92 -1.30 -13.44
N VAL A 165 -8.80 -1.97 -13.59
CA VAL A 165 -8.72 -3.42 -13.71
C VAL A 165 -8.17 -4.00 -12.42
N LEU A 166 -8.90 -4.97 -11.87
CA LEU A 166 -8.55 -5.70 -10.65
C LEU A 166 -8.30 -7.16 -11.01
N MET A 167 -7.16 -7.70 -10.56
CA MET A 167 -6.95 -9.14 -10.49
C MET A 167 -7.68 -9.72 -9.29
N SER A 168 -8.29 -10.89 -9.45
CA SER A 168 -8.94 -11.60 -8.35
C SER A 168 -9.04 -13.09 -8.63
N GLU A 169 -8.88 -13.89 -7.59
CA GLU A 169 -9.03 -15.35 -7.62
C GLU A 169 -10.43 -15.83 -7.23
N ARG A 170 -11.42 -14.92 -7.18
CA ARG A 170 -12.80 -15.21 -6.75
C ARG A 170 -13.51 -16.31 -7.56
N SER A 171 -13.05 -16.56 -8.78
CA SER A 171 -13.56 -17.64 -9.64
C SER A 171 -12.77 -18.95 -9.52
N GLY A 172 -11.80 -19.04 -8.59
CA GLY A 172 -10.90 -20.17 -8.42
C GLY A 172 -9.57 -20.04 -9.19
N TRP A 173 -9.49 -19.09 -10.12
CA TRP A 173 -8.31 -18.79 -10.92
C TRP A 173 -8.07 -17.28 -10.93
N ASN A 174 -6.81 -16.87 -11.07
CA ASN A 174 -6.47 -15.46 -11.17
C ASN A 174 -6.96 -14.88 -12.49
N GLN A 175 -7.98 -14.03 -12.42
CA GLN A 175 -8.67 -13.44 -13.57
C GLN A 175 -8.68 -11.91 -13.46
N LEU A 176 -8.88 -11.24 -14.59
CA LEU A 176 -8.97 -9.79 -14.69
C LEU A 176 -10.43 -9.34 -14.75
N TYR A 177 -10.76 -8.36 -13.93
CA TYR A 177 -12.11 -7.79 -13.81
C TYR A 177 -12.05 -6.28 -14.03
N LEU A 178 -12.88 -5.76 -14.94
CA LEU A 178 -13.02 -4.33 -15.21
C LEU A 178 -14.15 -3.75 -14.37
N TYR A 179 -13.83 -2.73 -13.59
CA TYR A 179 -14.77 -1.96 -12.77
C TYR A 179 -14.84 -0.50 -13.20
N ASP A 180 -15.99 0.15 -12.96
CA ASP A 180 -16.07 1.61 -12.95
C ASP A 180 -15.69 2.19 -11.58
N LEU A 181 -15.59 3.53 -11.50
CA LEU A 181 -15.24 4.24 -10.26
C LEU A 181 -16.37 4.28 -9.22
N ASN A 182 -17.53 3.69 -9.52
CA ASN A 182 -18.59 3.46 -8.54
C ASN A 182 -18.51 2.08 -7.88
N GLY A 183 -17.59 1.23 -8.39
CA GLY A 183 -17.45 -0.16 -7.92
C GLY A 183 -18.35 -1.14 -8.66
N THR A 184 -18.95 -0.73 -9.77
CA THR A 184 -19.77 -1.62 -10.59
C THR A 184 -18.87 -2.48 -11.47
N LEU A 185 -18.97 -3.81 -11.35
CA LEU A 185 -18.33 -4.73 -12.25
C LEU A 185 -18.91 -4.58 -13.66
N LYS A 186 -18.08 -4.15 -14.60
CA LYS A 186 -18.47 -4.02 -16.01
C LYS A 186 -18.31 -5.32 -16.77
N ARG A 187 -17.21 -6.02 -16.55
CA ARG A 187 -16.93 -7.27 -17.27
C ARG A 187 -15.76 -8.03 -16.64
N GLN A 188 -15.82 -9.32 -16.64
CA GLN A 188 -14.65 -10.20 -16.53
C GLN A 188 -13.93 -10.19 -17.89
N LEU A 189 -12.62 -9.92 -17.88
CA LEU A 189 -11.83 -9.74 -19.10
C LEU A 189 -11.17 -11.05 -19.57
N THR A 190 -10.81 -11.92 -18.63
CA THR A 190 -10.14 -13.19 -18.89
C THR A 190 -10.98 -14.34 -18.35
N HIS A 191 -10.89 -15.48 -19.03
CA HIS A 191 -11.55 -16.74 -18.68
C HIS A 191 -10.55 -17.87 -18.86
N GLY A 192 -10.44 -18.77 -17.89
CA GLY A 192 -9.54 -19.92 -17.93
C GLY A 192 -10.11 -21.11 -17.17
#